data_472ce07c29f6b0ae852c59e467843987
#
_entry.id   472ce07c29f6b0ae852c59e467843987
#
_cell.length_a   1.000
_cell.length_b   1.000
_cell.length_c   1.000
_cell.angle_alpha   90.00
_cell.angle_beta   90.00
_cell.angle_gamma   90.00
#
_symmetry.space_group_name_H-M   'P 1'
#
loop_
_entity.id
_entity.type
_entity.pdbx_description
1 polymer ?
#
loop_
_entity_poly.entity_id
_entity_poly.type
_entity_poly.pdbx_seq_one_letter_code
_entity_poly.pdbx_strand_id
1 'polypeptide(L)'
;MKKILFYPQKTLNEYTSIMRDCIDKEKYILCKNNSLFDFLFADIIHLNWYENLSPNSLKLYLGFIIKLFYLYFLFVTKKRVVYTLHNKLPHDKSNLALSKYLMDFVLRISDVIIVHSKYSINFVPGKYRLKTAYIPHPSYEGIYENIIESPLHRKENSKLVVLTFGAIKPYKNIESIIKIANDISDLNIEFWICGVCNSDDYKIELKNKVRTDNVIFDFRFINNGEIPSLLSKVDIVLIPYNVESSLNSGVAILAFSYAKTVISTEIGTVLDFLDSGMVYVYNNSQNDELKNTLCSIACEIQKDSHFLEVKGSGMLEYVRKHNNVDFIKKELAKVYL
;
A
#
# COMPACT_ATOMS: atom_id res chain seq x y z
N MET A 1 4.40 1.38 32.92
CA MET A 1 4.32 1.65 31.44
C MET A 1 3.12 0.90 30.88
N LYS A 2 2.32 1.55 30.02
CA LYS A 2 1.17 0.91 29.35
C LYS A 2 1.67 -0.13 28.35
N LYS A 3 0.96 -1.26 28.25
CA LYS A 3 1.23 -2.32 27.29
C LYS A 3 0.42 -2.09 26.00
N ILE A 4 1.09 -2.18 24.84
CA ILE A 4 0.46 -2.07 23.52
C ILE A 4 0.45 -3.43 22.83
N LEU A 5 -0.72 -3.92 22.46
CA LEU A 5 -0.88 -4.99 21.51
C LEU A 5 -1.01 -4.37 20.11
N PHE A 6 -0.02 -4.56 19.25
CA PHE A 6 -0.04 -4.18 17.85
C PHE A 6 -0.38 -5.42 17.00
N TYR A 7 -1.56 -5.43 16.38
CA TYR A 7 -2.06 -6.59 15.65
C TYR A 7 -2.32 -6.26 14.17
N PRO A 8 -1.90 -7.12 13.21
CA PRO A 8 -1.00 -8.25 13.38
C PRO A 8 0.44 -7.78 13.67
N GLN A 9 1.24 -8.63 14.31
CA GLN A 9 2.63 -8.28 14.64
C GLN A 9 3.56 -8.35 13.44
N LYS A 10 3.28 -9.28 12.51
CA LYS A 10 4.03 -9.47 11.27
C LYS A 10 3.08 -9.63 10.10
N THR A 11 3.46 -9.06 8.98
CA THR A 11 2.81 -9.22 7.68
C THR A 11 3.87 -9.58 6.64
N LEU A 12 3.45 -9.89 5.41
CA LEU A 12 4.38 -10.15 4.31
C LEU A 12 5.17 -8.90 3.87
N ASN A 13 4.63 -7.72 4.16
CA ASN A 13 5.33 -6.45 3.95
C ASN A 13 5.88 -5.93 5.28
N GLU A 14 6.86 -5.04 5.21
CA GLU A 14 7.54 -4.50 6.40
C GLU A 14 6.73 -3.42 7.16
N TYR A 15 5.53 -3.04 6.68
CA TYR A 15 4.73 -1.99 7.30
C TYR A 15 4.55 -2.17 8.80
N THR A 16 4.14 -3.37 9.24
CA THR A 16 3.90 -3.64 10.67
C THR A 16 5.18 -3.60 11.48
N SER A 17 6.30 -4.04 10.91
CA SER A 17 7.63 -3.96 11.53
C SER A 17 8.02 -2.50 11.76
N ILE A 18 7.98 -1.69 10.69
CA ILE A 18 8.35 -0.27 10.73
C ILE A 18 7.45 0.49 11.71
N MET A 19 6.12 0.30 11.65
CA MET A 19 5.20 0.98 12.56
C MET A 19 5.44 0.61 14.03
N ARG A 20 5.79 -0.64 14.32
CA ARG A 20 6.14 -1.07 15.68
C ARG A 20 7.45 -0.46 16.16
N ASP A 21 8.42 -0.27 15.27
CA ASP A 21 9.67 0.41 15.60
C ASP A 21 9.48 1.92 15.82
N CYS A 22 8.43 2.51 15.26
CA CYS A 22 8.02 3.88 15.56
C CYS A 22 7.35 4.04 16.94
N ILE A 23 7.02 2.96 17.67
CA ILE A 23 6.44 3.05 19.01
C ILE A 23 7.54 3.38 20.03
N ASP A 24 7.28 4.40 20.86
CA ASP A 24 8.21 4.85 21.88
C ASP A 24 8.40 3.79 22.99
N LYS A 25 9.49 3.03 22.91
CA LYS A 25 9.84 1.94 23.84
C LYS A 25 10.22 2.43 25.25
N GLU A 26 10.46 3.73 25.43
CA GLU A 26 10.69 4.34 26.75
C GLU A 26 9.36 4.59 27.49
N LYS A 27 8.27 4.78 26.76
CA LYS A 27 6.93 5.07 27.32
C LYS A 27 6.01 3.86 27.32
N TYR A 28 6.19 2.92 26.39
CA TYR A 28 5.28 1.80 26.16
C TYR A 28 6.03 0.46 26.13
N ILE A 29 5.37 -0.58 26.60
CA ILE A 29 5.80 -1.97 26.46
C ILE A 29 5.04 -2.58 25.28
N LEU A 30 5.77 -2.99 24.25
CA LEU A 30 5.18 -3.66 23.10
C LEU A 30 5.02 -5.16 23.41
N CYS A 31 3.81 -5.69 23.25
CA CYS A 31 3.57 -7.12 23.35
C CYS A 31 4.37 -7.88 22.29
N LYS A 32 5.08 -8.94 22.72
CA LYS A 32 6.02 -9.67 21.83
C LYS A 32 5.37 -10.78 21.04
N ASN A 33 4.28 -11.35 21.58
CA ASN A 33 3.56 -12.47 20.97
C ASN A 33 2.08 -12.13 20.91
N ASN A 34 1.37 -12.66 19.92
CA ASN A 34 -0.10 -12.59 19.88
C ASN A 34 -0.67 -13.70 20.81
N SER A 35 -0.23 -13.71 22.06
CA SER A 35 -0.73 -14.66 23.06
C SER A 35 -2.14 -14.23 23.52
N LEU A 36 -2.94 -15.18 23.97
CA LEU A 36 -4.25 -14.90 24.58
C LEU A 36 -4.10 -13.91 25.75
N PHE A 37 -3.01 -14.02 26.51
CA PHE A 37 -2.67 -13.13 27.61
C PHE A 37 -2.50 -11.67 27.13
N ASP A 38 -1.77 -11.47 26.00
CA ASP A 38 -1.57 -10.13 25.44
C ASP A 38 -2.90 -9.52 24.98
N PHE A 39 -3.78 -10.33 24.37
CA PHE A 39 -5.12 -9.87 23.96
C PHE A 39 -6.00 -9.46 25.14
N LEU A 40 -5.88 -10.15 26.29
CA LEU A 40 -6.69 -9.87 27.47
C LEU A 40 -6.13 -8.74 28.33
N PHE A 41 -4.80 -8.60 28.42
CA PHE A 41 -4.16 -7.73 29.42
C PHE A 41 -3.41 -6.52 28.86
N ALA A 42 -3.34 -6.35 27.54
CA ALA A 42 -2.83 -5.09 26.99
C ALA A 42 -3.75 -3.92 27.33
N ASP A 43 -3.16 -2.74 27.55
CA ASP A 43 -3.88 -1.51 27.88
C ASP A 43 -4.41 -0.82 26.62
N ILE A 44 -3.63 -0.89 25.54
CA ILE A 44 -3.91 -0.28 24.25
C ILE A 44 -3.88 -1.36 23.20
N ILE A 45 -4.91 -1.41 22.35
CA ILE A 45 -5.06 -2.37 21.28
C ILE A 45 -5.01 -1.62 19.96
N HIS A 46 -3.94 -1.81 19.18
CA HIS A 46 -3.79 -1.24 17.86
C HIS A 46 -4.08 -2.29 16.79
N LEU A 47 -5.18 -2.14 16.07
CA LEU A 47 -5.68 -3.08 15.09
C LEU A 47 -5.39 -2.61 13.66
N ASN A 48 -4.87 -3.51 12.83
CA ASN A 48 -4.70 -3.30 11.39
C ASN A 48 -5.36 -4.46 10.65
N TRP A 49 -6.09 -4.20 9.56
CA TRP A 49 -6.78 -5.23 8.74
C TRP A 49 -7.58 -6.25 9.56
N TYR A 50 -8.14 -5.80 10.67
CA TYR A 50 -8.86 -6.70 11.59
C TYR A 50 -10.12 -7.30 10.94
N GLU A 51 -10.70 -6.60 9.97
CA GLU A 51 -11.85 -7.01 9.16
C GLU A 51 -11.56 -8.19 8.22
N ASN A 52 -10.29 -8.48 7.88
CA ASN A 52 -9.95 -9.53 6.95
C ASN A 52 -10.26 -10.91 7.52
N LEU A 53 -10.99 -11.72 6.76
CA LEU A 53 -11.35 -13.09 7.10
C LEU A 53 -10.64 -14.08 6.18
N SER A 54 -10.50 -15.34 6.64
CA SER A 54 -9.95 -16.41 5.81
C SER A 54 -10.94 -16.78 4.68
N PRO A 55 -10.47 -17.04 3.45
CA PRO A 55 -11.35 -17.49 2.38
C PRO A 55 -11.93 -18.91 2.58
N ASN A 56 -11.34 -19.71 3.49
CA ASN A 56 -11.82 -21.06 3.79
C ASN A 56 -13.11 -21.00 4.62
N SER A 57 -14.18 -21.67 4.16
CA SER A 57 -15.53 -21.55 4.74
C SER A 57 -15.62 -21.86 6.23
N LEU A 58 -15.01 -22.94 6.71
CA LEU A 58 -15.05 -23.29 8.14
C LEU A 58 -14.20 -22.32 8.99
N LYS A 59 -12.97 -22.04 8.57
CA LYS A 59 -12.07 -21.09 9.25
C LYS A 59 -12.62 -19.68 9.21
N LEU A 60 -13.40 -19.33 8.19
CA LEU A 60 -14.04 -18.04 8.04
C LEU A 60 -15.06 -17.79 9.16
N TYR A 61 -16.03 -18.67 9.34
CA TYR A 61 -17.06 -18.48 10.37
C TYR A 61 -16.49 -18.54 11.77
N LEU A 62 -15.56 -19.46 12.03
CA LEU A 62 -14.86 -19.52 13.31
C LEU A 62 -14.05 -18.24 13.56
N GLY A 63 -13.30 -17.79 12.57
CA GLY A 63 -12.54 -16.55 12.66
C GLY A 63 -13.42 -15.32 12.86
N PHE A 64 -14.56 -15.25 12.17
CA PHE A 64 -15.55 -14.19 12.37
C PHE A 64 -16.07 -14.17 13.80
N ILE A 65 -16.50 -15.31 14.33
CA ILE A 65 -17.05 -15.44 15.68
C ILE A 65 -15.99 -15.00 16.72
N ILE A 66 -14.76 -15.53 16.63
CA ILE A 66 -13.67 -15.20 17.55
C ILE A 66 -13.39 -13.68 17.52
N LYS A 67 -13.28 -13.10 16.32
CA LYS A 67 -13.03 -11.66 16.17
C LYS A 67 -14.18 -10.82 16.72
N LEU A 68 -15.42 -11.24 16.48
CA LEU A 68 -16.59 -10.54 16.98
C LEU A 68 -16.65 -10.57 18.52
N PHE A 69 -16.40 -11.73 19.14
CA PHE A 69 -16.33 -11.85 20.60
C PHE A 69 -15.24 -10.97 21.19
N TYR A 70 -14.08 -10.90 20.53
CA TYR A 70 -13.00 -10.05 21.00
C TYR A 70 -13.36 -8.55 20.89
N LEU A 71 -13.99 -8.11 19.80
CA LEU A 71 -14.48 -6.72 19.71
C LEU A 71 -15.50 -6.41 20.79
N TYR A 72 -16.40 -7.36 21.10
CA TYR A 72 -17.35 -7.19 22.17
C TYR A 72 -16.67 -7.12 23.56
N PHE A 73 -15.65 -7.95 23.78
CA PHE A 73 -14.81 -7.86 24.98
C PHE A 73 -14.15 -6.48 25.11
N LEU A 74 -13.54 -5.96 24.04
CA LEU A 74 -12.96 -4.61 24.04
C LEU A 74 -13.97 -3.53 24.36
N PHE A 75 -15.18 -3.64 23.78
CA PHE A 75 -16.27 -2.71 24.03
C PHE A 75 -16.72 -2.69 25.50
N VAL A 76 -16.90 -3.87 26.12
CA VAL A 76 -17.33 -4.01 27.52
C VAL A 76 -16.25 -3.57 28.50
N THR A 77 -14.99 -3.94 28.24
CA THR A 77 -13.85 -3.62 29.11
C THR A 77 -13.34 -2.19 28.94
N LYS A 78 -13.87 -1.45 27.96
CA LYS A 78 -13.48 -0.05 27.65
C LYS A 78 -11.96 0.12 27.48
N LYS A 79 -11.29 -0.90 26.92
CA LYS A 79 -9.86 -0.80 26.57
C LYS A 79 -9.69 0.22 25.46
N ARG A 80 -8.55 0.94 25.49
CA ARG A 80 -8.23 1.91 24.42
C ARG A 80 -7.98 1.17 23.11
N VAL A 81 -8.77 1.48 22.08
CA VAL A 81 -8.69 0.87 20.77
C VAL A 81 -8.24 1.91 19.75
N VAL A 82 -7.14 1.59 19.05
CA VAL A 82 -6.63 2.33 17.89
C VAL A 82 -6.81 1.44 16.66
N TYR A 83 -7.38 1.97 15.60
CA TYR A 83 -7.58 1.23 14.35
C TYR A 83 -6.96 1.97 13.17
N THR A 84 -6.12 1.30 12.39
CA THR A 84 -5.62 1.86 11.13
C THR A 84 -6.51 1.41 9.98
N LEU A 85 -7.14 2.37 9.32
CA LEU A 85 -7.98 2.15 8.15
C LEU A 85 -7.11 2.07 6.89
N HIS A 86 -6.90 0.86 6.39
CA HIS A 86 -6.05 0.62 5.22
C HIS A 86 -6.80 0.65 3.89
N ASN A 87 -8.07 0.21 3.88
CA ASN A 87 -8.87 0.02 2.68
C ASN A 87 -10.29 0.59 2.86
N LYS A 88 -10.93 0.96 1.75
CA LYS A 88 -12.35 1.35 1.76
C LYS A 88 -13.25 0.15 2.05
N LEU A 89 -12.90 -0.97 1.43
CA LEU A 89 -13.60 -2.25 1.56
C LEU A 89 -12.56 -3.37 1.65
N PRO A 90 -12.89 -4.49 2.30
CA PRO A 90 -12.07 -5.69 2.26
C PRO A 90 -11.84 -6.15 0.83
N HIS A 91 -10.61 -6.55 0.50
CA HIS A 91 -10.25 -6.99 -0.87
C HIS A 91 -10.87 -8.33 -1.26
N ASP A 92 -11.20 -9.17 -0.28
CA ASP A 92 -11.86 -10.45 -0.53
C ASP A 92 -13.38 -10.26 -0.59
N LYS A 93 -13.92 -10.40 -1.82
CA LYS A 93 -15.35 -10.23 -2.08
C LYS A 93 -16.19 -11.43 -1.62
N SER A 94 -15.59 -12.62 -1.38
CA SER A 94 -16.32 -13.84 -1.03
C SER A 94 -17.11 -13.74 0.28
N ASN A 95 -16.67 -12.85 1.18
CA ASN A 95 -17.26 -12.65 2.51
C ASN A 95 -17.42 -11.18 2.90
N LEU A 96 -17.71 -10.36 1.90
CA LEU A 96 -17.75 -8.91 2.04
C LEU A 96 -18.68 -8.44 3.17
N ALA A 97 -19.85 -9.08 3.33
CA ALA A 97 -20.83 -8.70 4.35
C ALA A 97 -20.29 -8.87 5.78
N LEU A 98 -19.66 -10.03 6.07
CA LEU A 98 -19.11 -10.31 7.40
C LEU A 98 -17.89 -9.43 7.70
N SER A 99 -17.01 -9.27 6.73
CA SER A 99 -15.83 -8.40 6.85
C SER A 99 -16.24 -6.94 7.04
N LYS A 100 -17.26 -6.46 6.31
CA LYS A 100 -17.80 -5.12 6.47
C LYS A 100 -18.43 -4.93 7.85
N TYR A 101 -19.14 -5.93 8.35
CA TYR A 101 -19.71 -5.88 9.72
C TYR A 101 -18.61 -5.73 10.77
N LEU A 102 -17.51 -6.52 10.67
CA LEU A 102 -16.36 -6.37 11.58
C LEU A 102 -15.74 -4.97 11.46
N MET A 103 -15.55 -4.46 10.25
CA MET A 103 -15.00 -3.14 10.00
C MET A 103 -15.85 -2.04 10.64
N ASP A 104 -17.18 -2.09 10.44
CA ASP A 104 -18.12 -1.11 11.04
C ASP A 104 -18.08 -1.18 12.56
N PHE A 105 -17.95 -2.38 13.15
CA PHE A 105 -17.83 -2.53 14.60
C PHE A 105 -16.48 -1.99 15.12
N VAL A 106 -15.37 -2.31 14.46
CA VAL A 106 -14.06 -1.75 14.84
C VAL A 106 -14.08 -0.23 14.79
N LEU A 107 -14.59 0.38 13.72
CA LEU A 107 -14.73 1.84 13.59
C LEU A 107 -15.57 2.42 14.74
N ARG A 108 -16.64 1.74 15.12
CA ARG A 108 -17.53 2.17 16.22
C ARG A 108 -16.82 2.22 17.56
N ILE A 109 -16.06 1.16 17.92
CA ILE A 109 -15.42 1.04 19.24
C ILE A 109 -14.06 1.72 19.33
N SER A 110 -13.46 2.10 18.21
CA SER A 110 -12.16 2.77 18.19
C SER A 110 -12.22 4.12 18.86
N ASP A 111 -11.24 4.42 19.71
CA ASP A 111 -11.00 5.75 20.28
C ASP A 111 -10.32 6.64 19.24
N VAL A 112 -9.39 6.07 18.44
CA VAL A 112 -8.70 6.75 17.36
C VAL A 112 -8.71 5.89 16.11
N ILE A 113 -8.99 6.51 14.96
CA ILE A 113 -8.90 5.91 13.62
C ILE A 113 -7.74 6.57 12.89
N ILE A 114 -6.68 5.82 12.64
CA ILE A 114 -5.54 6.28 11.86
C ILE A 114 -5.85 6.14 10.37
N VAL A 115 -5.55 7.17 9.60
CA VAL A 115 -5.52 7.16 8.14
C VAL A 115 -4.15 7.59 7.63
N HIS A 116 -3.69 7.00 6.53
CA HIS A 116 -2.36 7.26 5.95
C HIS A 116 -2.37 8.30 4.83
N SER A 117 -3.53 8.88 4.55
CA SER A 117 -3.72 9.95 3.58
C SER A 117 -4.74 10.95 4.10
N LYS A 118 -4.53 12.23 3.85
CA LYS A 118 -5.50 13.29 4.19
C LYS A 118 -6.78 13.11 3.41
N TYR A 119 -6.67 12.72 2.14
CA TYR A 119 -7.82 12.40 1.29
C TYR A 119 -8.67 11.26 1.88
N SER A 120 -8.02 10.30 2.55
CA SER A 120 -8.67 9.13 3.16
C SER A 120 -9.63 9.48 4.30
N ILE A 121 -9.51 10.66 4.91
CA ILE A 121 -10.45 11.15 5.95
C ILE A 121 -11.88 11.20 5.41
N ASN A 122 -12.06 11.48 4.12
CA ASN A 122 -13.37 11.57 3.50
C ASN A 122 -14.12 10.23 3.45
N PHE A 123 -13.41 9.11 3.53
CA PHE A 123 -13.98 7.76 3.53
C PHE A 123 -14.35 7.25 4.92
N VAL A 124 -13.90 7.93 5.97
CA VAL A 124 -14.37 7.64 7.33
C VAL A 124 -15.80 8.17 7.47
N PRO A 125 -16.77 7.33 7.93
CA PRO A 125 -18.15 7.77 8.13
C PRO A 125 -18.22 9.03 9.00
N GLY A 126 -19.05 10.00 8.62
CA GLY A 126 -19.09 11.33 9.23
C GLY A 126 -19.13 11.33 10.76
N LYS A 127 -19.90 10.39 11.35
CA LYS A 127 -20.02 10.22 12.81
C LYS A 127 -18.70 9.82 13.52
N TYR A 128 -17.69 9.35 12.77
CA TYR A 128 -16.40 8.93 13.31
C TYR A 128 -15.23 9.85 12.91
N ARG A 129 -15.47 10.87 12.09
CA ARG A 129 -14.40 11.77 11.58
C ARG A 129 -13.66 12.50 12.70
N LEU A 130 -14.34 12.85 13.80
CA LEU A 130 -13.69 13.49 14.95
C LEU A 130 -12.69 12.59 15.69
N LYS A 131 -12.76 11.26 15.47
CA LYS A 131 -11.80 10.29 16.01
C LYS A 131 -10.64 10.01 15.06
N THR A 132 -10.57 10.68 13.89
CA THR A 132 -9.59 10.38 12.86
C THR A 132 -8.30 11.17 13.07
N ALA A 133 -7.17 10.46 13.07
CA ALA A 133 -5.84 11.02 13.09
C ALA A 133 -5.12 10.70 11.77
N TYR A 134 -4.55 11.73 11.15
CA TYR A 134 -3.66 11.53 10.00
C TYR A 134 -2.26 11.20 10.50
N ILE A 135 -1.78 10.02 10.17
CA ILE A 135 -0.39 9.59 10.34
C ILE A 135 0.08 9.07 8.98
N PRO A 136 1.05 9.68 8.30
CA PRO A 136 1.48 9.24 6.99
C PRO A 136 2.02 7.80 7.04
N HIS A 137 1.92 7.09 5.93
CA HIS A 137 2.51 5.75 5.84
C HIS A 137 4.03 5.87 5.98
N PRO A 138 4.69 5.04 6.82
CA PRO A 138 6.13 5.16 7.05
C PRO A 138 6.94 4.89 5.77
N SER A 139 8.07 5.58 5.64
CA SER A 139 9.05 5.36 4.57
C SER A 139 9.65 3.97 4.66
N TYR A 140 10.07 3.43 3.51
CA TYR A 140 10.84 2.17 3.40
C TYR A 140 12.33 2.43 3.26
N GLU A 141 12.78 3.67 3.38
CA GLU A 141 14.20 4.00 3.31
C GLU A 141 14.97 3.32 4.45
N GLY A 142 16.07 2.66 4.12
CA GLY A 142 16.89 1.92 5.09
C GLY A 142 16.32 0.57 5.53
N ILE A 143 15.15 0.16 5.03
CA ILE A 143 14.50 -1.11 5.40
C ILE A 143 15.04 -2.28 4.59
N TYR A 144 15.25 -2.06 3.29
CA TYR A 144 15.90 -3.03 2.41
C TYR A 144 17.35 -2.61 2.24
N GLU A 145 18.27 -3.58 2.19
CA GLU A 145 19.71 -3.30 2.08
C GLU A 145 19.98 -2.27 0.98
N ASN A 146 20.58 -1.15 1.38
CA ASN A 146 20.82 -0.02 0.51
C ASN A 146 21.99 -0.30 -0.42
N ILE A 147 21.69 -0.81 -1.58
CA ILE A 147 22.50 -0.45 -2.75
C ILE A 147 21.69 0.63 -3.48
N ILE A 148 21.69 1.84 -2.96
CA ILE A 148 21.50 3.00 -3.82
C ILE A 148 22.86 3.17 -4.53
N GLU A 149 23.16 2.27 -5.45
CA GLU A 149 23.96 2.65 -6.60
C GLU A 149 23.23 3.87 -7.17
N SER A 150 23.97 4.94 -7.40
CA SER A 150 23.48 6.16 -8.03
C SER A 150 22.44 5.80 -9.09
N PRO A 151 21.28 6.48 -9.15
CA PRO A 151 20.25 6.13 -10.11
C PRO A 151 20.94 5.88 -11.44
N LEU A 152 20.73 4.68 -12.00
CA LEU A 152 21.32 4.34 -13.28
C LEU A 152 20.82 5.41 -14.25
N HIS A 153 21.73 6.31 -14.66
CA HIS A 153 21.40 7.32 -15.65
C HIS A 153 20.82 6.61 -16.86
N ARG A 154 19.60 6.94 -17.19
CA ARG A 154 18.90 6.40 -18.32
C ARG A 154 19.78 6.63 -19.58
N LYS A 155 20.07 5.56 -20.32
CA LYS A 155 20.74 5.68 -21.62
C LYS A 155 19.77 6.32 -22.61
N GLU A 156 20.27 7.23 -23.42
CA GLU A 156 19.50 7.76 -24.56
C GLU A 156 18.93 6.62 -25.39
N ASN A 157 17.69 6.76 -25.84
CA ASN A 157 16.94 5.74 -26.60
C ASN A 157 16.67 4.40 -25.89
N SER A 158 16.87 4.28 -24.59
CA SER A 158 16.42 3.10 -23.84
C SER A 158 14.89 3.04 -23.76
N LYS A 159 14.32 1.83 -23.63
CA LYS A 159 12.88 1.64 -23.39
C LYS A 159 12.46 2.33 -22.10
N LEU A 160 11.27 2.90 -22.06
CA LEU A 160 10.63 3.31 -20.80
C LEU A 160 10.17 2.07 -20.06
N VAL A 161 10.75 1.78 -18.91
CA VAL A 161 10.42 0.61 -18.10
C VAL A 161 9.39 0.98 -17.03
N VAL A 162 8.19 0.43 -17.17
CA VAL A 162 7.05 0.65 -16.27
C VAL A 162 6.84 -0.58 -15.39
N LEU A 163 7.00 -0.45 -14.08
CA LEU A 163 6.90 -1.56 -13.12
C LEU A 163 5.54 -1.59 -12.44
N THR A 164 4.90 -2.75 -12.41
CA THR A 164 3.85 -3.08 -11.44
C THR A 164 4.37 -4.16 -10.49
N PHE A 165 4.31 -3.89 -9.18
CA PHE A 165 4.99 -4.67 -8.16
C PHE A 165 4.05 -5.19 -7.05
N GLY A 166 4.41 -6.36 -6.49
CA GLY A 166 3.77 -6.99 -5.32
C GLY A 166 2.72 -8.03 -5.71
N ALA A 167 2.01 -8.62 -4.74
CA ALA A 167 1.09 -9.74 -5.00
C ALA A 167 0.13 -9.45 -6.15
N ILE A 168 0.13 -10.33 -7.16
CA ILE A 168 -0.69 -10.20 -8.37
C ILE A 168 -2.07 -10.78 -8.09
N LYS A 169 -3.07 -9.90 -8.05
CA LYS A 169 -4.46 -10.21 -7.71
C LYS A 169 -5.42 -9.40 -8.58
N PRO A 170 -6.67 -9.86 -8.79
CA PRO A 170 -7.64 -9.17 -9.66
C PRO A 170 -7.89 -7.70 -9.31
N TYR A 171 -7.91 -7.32 -8.03
CA TYR A 171 -8.13 -5.93 -7.62
C TYR A 171 -7.01 -4.96 -8.08
N LYS A 172 -5.86 -5.51 -8.47
CA LYS A 172 -4.74 -4.74 -9.04
C LYS A 172 -4.90 -4.44 -10.54
N ASN A 173 -5.97 -4.95 -11.17
CA ASN A 173 -6.37 -4.61 -12.52
C ASN A 173 -5.22 -4.76 -13.56
N ILE A 174 -4.49 -5.87 -13.47
CA ILE A 174 -3.35 -6.18 -14.36
C ILE A 174 -3.80 -6.27 -15.82
N GLU A 175 -5.03 -6.72 -16.06
CA GLU A 175 -5.63 -6.83 -17.36
C GLU A 175 -5.65 -5.49 -18.13
N SER A 176 -5.87 -4.39 -17.41
CA SER A 176 -5.86 -3.05 -18.01
C SER A 176 -4.46 -2.66 -18.50
N ILE A 177 -3.41 -3.07 -17.78
CA ILE A 177 -2.01 -2.85 -18.21
C ILE A 177 -1.74 -3.61 -19.49
N ILE A 178 -2.11 -4.91 -19.54
CA ILE A 178 -1.90 -5.77 -20.71
C ILE A 178 -2.64 -5.21 -21.93
N LYS A 179 -3.90 -4.77 -21.73
CA LYS A 179 -4.66 -4.14 -22.81
C LYS A 179 -3.92 -2.94 -23.39
N ILE A 180 -3.45 -2.03 -22.54
CA ILE A 180 -2.73 -0.84 -22.97
C ILE A 180 -1.39 -1.21 -23.60
N ALA A 181 -0.64 -2.15 -23.03
CA ALA A 181 0.60 -2.63 -23.61
C ALA A 181 0.42 -3.16 -25.05
N ASN A 182 -0.68 -3.89 -25.31
CA ASN A 182 -1.05 -4.32 -26.66
C ASN A 182 -1.39 -3.16 -27.59
N ASP A 183 -2.06 -2.10 -27.06
CA ASP A 183 -2.52 -0.95 -27.85
C ASP A 183 -1.40 0.05 -28.20
N ILE A 184 -0.27 0.02 -27.45
CA ILE A 184 0.87 0.94 -27.64
C ILE A 184 2.18 0.19 -27.90
N SER A 185 2.12 -0.97 -28.51
CA SER A 185 3.28 -1.82 -28.78
C SER A 185 4.32 -1.20 -29.72
N ASP A 186 3.92 -0.18 -30.48
CA ASP A 186 4.77 0.64 -31.35
C ASP A 186 5.63 1.66 -30.57
N LEU A 187 5.29 1.92 -29.32
CA LEU A 187 6.06 2.81 -28.46
C LEU A 187 7.21 2.05 -27.78
N ASN A 188 8.31 2.76 -27.53
CA ASN A 188 9.49 2.20 -26.84
C ASN A 188 9.24 2.08 -25.31
N ILE A 189 8.19 1.34 -24.93
CA ILE A 189 7.75 1.12 -23.54
C ILE A 189 7.74 -0.37 -23.24
N GLU A 190 8.26 -0.76 -22.07
CA GLU A 190 8.26 -2.13 -21.57
C GLU A 190 7.55 -2.18 -20.20
N PHE A 191 6.66 -3.16 -20.02
CA PHE A 191 5.87 -3.34 -18.79
C PHE A 191 6.39 -4.55 -18.01
N TRP A 192 6.89 -4.31 -16.81
CA TRP A 192 7.31 -5.37 -15.89
C TRP A 192 6.22 -5.60 -14.84
N ILE A 193 5.71 -6.83 -14.79
CA ILE A 193 4.66 -7.25 -13.85
C ILE A 193 5.28 -8.29 -12.91
N CYS A 194 5.74 -7.82 -11.74
CA CYS A 194 6.57 -8.58 -10.81
C CYS A 194 5.87 -8.85 -9.48
N GLY A 195 5.81 -10.13 -9.09
CA GLY A 195 5.30 -10.52 -7.77
C GLY A 195 4.52 -11.82 -7.77
N VAL A 196 4.27 -12.35 -6.58
CA VAL A 196 3.60 -13.64 -6.43
C VAL A 196 2.14 -13.59 -6.92
N CYS A 197 1.80 -14.54 -7.78
CA CYS A 197 0.42 -14.85 -8.16
C CYS A 197 0.08 -16.27 -7.67
N ASN A 198 -0.87 -16.39 -6.75
CA ASN A 198 -1.21 -17.68 -6.14
C ASN A 198 -2.22 -18.52 -6.95
N SER A 199 -2.81 -17.97 -8.02
CA SER A 199 -3.74 -18.67 -8.88
C SER A 199 -3.07 -18.98 -10.22
N ASP A 200 -2.90 -20.24 -10.53
CA ASP A 200 -2.34 -20.67 -11.80
C ASP A 200 -3.28 -20.36 -12.96
N ASP A 201 -4.60 -20.50 -12.75
CA ASP A 201 -5.61 -20.11 -13.74
C ASP A 201 -5.50 -18.63 -14.10
N TYR A 202 -5.30 -17.77 -13.08
CA TYR A 202 -5.15 -16.34 -13.32
C TYR A 202 -3.83 -16.00 -14.01
N LYS A 203 -2.73 -16.73 -13.72
CA LYS A 203 -1.47 -16.59 -14.49
C LYS A 203 -1.67 -16.93 -15.96
N ILE A 204 -2.36 -18.04 -16.25
CA ILE A 204 -2.64 -18.48 -17.62
C ILE A 204 -3.53 -17.45 -18.31
N GLU A 205 -4.58 -16.97 -17.64
CA GLU A 205 -5.47 -15.95 -18.17
C GLU A 205 -4.69 -14.66 -18.56
N LEU A 206 -3.82 -14.17 -17.68
CA LEU A 206 -3.02 -12.97 -17.94
C LEU A 206 -2.07 -13.18 -19.14
N LYS A 207 -1.35 -14.32 -19.18
CA LYS A 207 -0.45 -14.63 -20.29
C LYS A 207 -1.17 -14.72 -21.64
N ASN A 208 -2.36 -15.30 -21.67
CA ASN A 208 -3.16 -15.45 -22.89
C ASN A 208 -3.70 -14.11 -23.44
N LYS A 209 -3.74 -13.06 -22.61
CA LYS A 209 -4.15 -11.71 -23.03
C LYS A 209 -3.04 -10.90 -23.68
N VAL A 210 -1.77 -11.30 -23.49
CA VAL A 210 -0.61 -10.63 -24.09
C VAL A 210 -0.50 -10.98 -25.56
N ARG A 211 -0.36 -9.97 -26.42
CA ARG A 211 -0.24 -10.10 -27.89
C ARG A 211 1.07 -9.54 -28.43
N THR A 212 1.90 -8.98 -27.55
CA THR A 212 3.12 -8.22 -27.88
C THR A 212 4.27 -8.68 -27.00
N ASP A 213 5.49 -8.33 -27.32
CA ASP A 213 6.71 -8.70 -26.60
C ASP A 213 7.14 -7.68 -25.54
N ASN A 214 6.35 -6.62 -25.34
CA ASN A 214 6.67 -5.54 -24.41
C ASN A 214 6.15 -5.76 -22.98
N VAL A 215 5.60 -6.95 -22.66
CA VAL A 215 5.13 -7.34 -21.33
C VAL A 215 5.99 -8.46 -20.76
N ILE A 216 6.64 -8.20 -19.63
CA ILE A 216 7.49 -9.18 -18.93
C ILE A 216 6.82 -9.55 -17.61
N PHE A 217 6.61 -10.85 -17.38
CA PHE A 217 6.09 -11.39 -16.13
C PHE A 217 7.21 -12.02 -15.29
N ASP A 218 7.25 -11.66 -14.01
CA ASP A 218 7.98 -12.38 -12.97
C ASP A 218 7.03 -12.77 -11.84
N PHE A 219 6.39 -13.95 -11.95
CA PHE A 219 5.36 -14.45 -11.04
C PHE A 219 5.91 -15.11 -9.76
N ARG A 220 7.12 -14.76 -9.34
CA ARG A 220 7.70 -15.25 -8.09
C ARG A 220 7.58 -14.24 -6.96
N PHE A 221 7.85 -14.68 -5.76
CA PHE A 221 8.07 -13.77 -4.63
C PHE A 221 9.41 -13.04 -4.85
N ILE A 222 9.36 -11.72 -4.87
CA ILE A 222 10.56 -10.88 -4.93
C ILE A 222 11.07 -10.71 -3.51
N ASN A 223 12.27 -11.21 -3.24
CA ASN A 223 12.87 -11.10 -1.90
C ASN A 223 13.22 -9.65 -1.58
N ASN A 224 13.22 -9.33 -0.28
CA ASN A 224 13.50 -7.97 0.18
C ASN A 224 14.83 -7.42 -0.35
N GLY A 225 15.89 -8.23 -0.39
CA GLY A 225 17.21 -7.82 -0.92
C GLY A 225 17.25 -7.56 -2.44
N GLU A 226 16.23 -8.03 -3.21
CA GLU A 226 16.14 -7.79 -4.65
C GLU A 226 15.41 -6.49 -4.99
N ILE A 227 14.60 -5.95 -4.05
CA ILE A 227 13.75 -4.78 -4.27
C ILE A 227 14.55 -3.55 -4.71
N PRO A 228 15.68 -3.18 -4.07
CA PRO A 228 16.50 -2.05 -4.52
C PRO A 228 17.01 -2.20 -5.94
N SER A 229 17.51 -3.40 -6.28
CA SER A 229 18.00 -3.71 -7.63
C SER A 229 16.87 -3.71 -8.67
N LEU A 230 15.67 -4.17 -8.31
CA LEU A 230 14.50 -4.10 -9.20
C LEU A 230 14.13 -2.64 -9.47
N LEU A 231 14.00 -1.83 -8.41
CA LEU A 231 13.63 -0.42 -8.54
C LEU A 231 14.69 0.42 -9.26
N SER A 232 15.98 0.08 -9.15
CA SER A 232 17.04 0.79 -9.90
C SER A 232 16.93 0.61 -11.42
N LYS A 233 16.37 -0.50 -11.89
CA LYS A 233 16.24 -0.86 -13.31
C LYS A 233 15.00 -0.31 -13.99
N VAL A 234 14.08 0.29 -13.25
CA VAL A 234 12.80 0.80 -13.77
C VAL A 234 12.74 2.32 -13.71
N ASP A 235 11.96 2.92 -14.58
CA ASP A 235 11.83 4.37 -14.66
C ASP A 235 10.67 4.87 -13.80
N ILE A 236 9.54 4.15 -13.78
CA ILE A 236 8.32 4.57 -13.10
C ILE A 236 7.53 3.35 -12.59
N VAL A 237 6.78 3.54 -11.50
CA VAL A 237 5.93 2.48 -10.93
C VAL A 237 4.45 2.77 -11.25
N LEU A 238 3.76 1.76 -11.81
CA LEU A 238 2.34 1.82 -12.15
C LEU A 238 1.48 1.10 -11.11
N ILE A 239 0.49 1.80 -10.58
CA ILE A 239 -0.42 1.35 -9.52
C ILE A 239 -1.87 1.42 -10.04
N PRO A 240 -2.34 0.43 -10.80
CA PRO A 240 -3.65 0.47 -11.46
C PRO A 240 -4.79 -0.07 -10.59
N TYR A 241 -4.71 0.14 -9.27
CA TYR A 241 -5.62 -0.48 -8.31
C TYR A 241 -7.08 -0.04 -8.48
N ASN A 242 -7.99 -0.94 -8.15
CA ASN A 242 -9.41 -0.63 -8.10
C ASN A 242 -9.69 0.41 -7.01
N VAL A 243 -10.18 1.58 -7.42
CA VAL A 243 -10.48 2.73 -6.54
C VAL A 243 -11.64 2.49 -5.59
N GLU A 244 -12.53 1.53 -5.86
CA GLU A 244 -13.67 1.22 -5.00
C GLU A 244 -13.25 0.52 -3.71
N SER A 245 -12.18 -0.29 -3.76
CA SER A 245 -11.70 -1.05 -2.60
C SER A 245 -10.42 -0.47 -2.00
N SER A 246 -9.55 0.12 -2.82
CA SER A 246 -8.24 0.60 -2.40
C SER A 246 -8.30 2.02 -1.85
N LEU A 247 -7.64 2.25 -0.74
CA LEU A 247 -7.53 3.55 -0.09
C LEU A 247 -6.10 4.06 -0.08
N ASN A 248 -5.16 3.17 0.22
CA ASN A 248 -3.74 3.49 0.35
C ASN A 248 -2.88 2.48 -0.42
N SER A 249 -1.63 2.88 -0.73
CA SER A 249 -0.66 2.02 -1.37
C SER A 249 0.72 2.13 -0.70
N GLY A 250 1.14 1.03 -0.04
CA GLY A 250 2.52 0.90 0.42
C GLY A 250 3.52 0.86 -0.74
N VAL A 251 3.10 0.40 -1.93
CA VAL A 251 3.94 0.39 -3.14
C VAL A 251 4.26 1.81 -3.62
N ALA A 252 3.33 2.77 -3.47
CA ALA A 252 3.61 4.18 -3.78
C ALA A 252 4.71 4.72 -2.87
N ILE A 253 4.58 4.50 -1.55
CA ILE A 253 5.59 4.95 -0.59
C ILE A 253 6.92 4.23 -0.78
N LEU A 254 6.89 2.94 -1.14
CA LEU A 254 8.09 2.20 -1.52
C LEU A 254 8.78 2.85 -2.73
N ALA A 255 8.05 3.14 -3.80
CA ALA A 255 8.57 3.82 -4.98
C ALA A 255 9.22 5.16 -4.61
N PHE A 256 8.53 5.99 -3.82
CA PHE A 256 9.04 7.28 -3.34
C PHE A 256 10.30 7.14 -2.49
N SER A 257 10.37 6.10 -1.63
CA SER A 257 11.55 5.81 -0.79
C SER A 257 12.79 5.43 -1.60
N TYR A 258 12.61 5.08 -2.88
CA TYR A 258 13.68 4.73 -3.83
C TYR A 258 13.77 5.72 -4.99
N ALA A 259 13.39 6.96 -4.79
CA ALA A 259 13.45 8.05 -5.78
C ALA A 259 12.74 7.71 -7.10
N LYS A 260 11.61 6.98 -7.03
CA LYS A 260 10.76 6.73 -8.18
C LYS A 260 9.43 7.47 -8.04
N THR A 261 8.95 8.04 -9.15
CA THR A 261 7.59 8.54 -9.22
C THR A 261 6.61 7.44 -9.61
N VAL A 262 5.31 7.74 -9.57
CA VAL A 262 4.27 6.75 -9.86
C VAL A 262 3.25 7.27 -10.86
N ILE A 263 2.66 6.34 -11.61
CA ILE A 263 1.38 6.51 -12.31
C ILE A 263 0.36 5.70 -11.50
N SER A 264 -0.75 6.30 -11.09
CA SER A 264 -1.72 5.62 -10.23
C SER A 264 -3.16 5.99 -10.59
N THR A 265 -4.08 5.09 -10.27
CA THR A 265 -5.50 5.46 -10.15
C THR A 265 -5.70 6.41 -8.96
N GLU A 266 -6.89 6.99 -8.83
CA GLU A 266 -7.28 7.96 -7.80
C GLU A 266 -7.37 7.33 -6.40
N ILE A 267 -6.22 6.90 -5.85
CA ILE A 267 -6.11 6.39 -4.47
C ILE A 267 -5.55 7.45 -3.52
N GLY A 268 -6.00 7.45 -2.26
CA GLY A 268 -5.73 8.50 -1.29
C GLY A 268 -4.25 8.82 -1.13
N THR A 269 -3.37 7.81 -1.01
CA THR A 269 -1.92 8.03 -0.88
C THR A 269 -1.34 8.89 -2.01
N VAL A 270 -1.82 8.71 -3.24
CA VAL A 270 -1.27 9.44 -4.40
C VAL A 270 -1.98 10.77 -4.60
N LEU A 271 -3.28 10.85 -4.30
CA LEU A 271 -4.04 12.09 -4.37
C LEU A 271 -3.50 13.17 -3.41
N ASP A 272 -2.90 12.80 -2.29
CA ASP A 272 -2.24 13.76 -1.39
C ASP A 272 -1.06 14.50 -2.05
N PHE A 273 -0.53 14.00 -3.18
CA PHE A 273 0.58 14.57 -3.93
C PHE A 273 0.20 15.16 -5.29
N LEU A 274 -1.09 15.16 -5.65
CA LEU A 274 -1.55 15.59 -6.98
C LEU A 274 -1.06 17.00 -7.32
N ASP A 275 -1.24 17.94 -6.40
CA ASP A 275 -0.86 19.35 -6.59
C ASP A 275 0.65 19.59 -6.66
N SER A 276 1.47 18.61 -6.28
CA SER A 276 2.93 18.70 -6.37
C SER A 276 3.46 18.63 -7.80
N GLY A 277 2.67 18.10 -8.73
CA GLY A 277 3.11 17.77 -10.09
C GLY A 277 4.16 16.66 -10.17
N MET A 278 4.47 15.97 -9.06
CA MET A 278 5.49 14.93 -8.98
C MET A 278 4.95 13.52 -9.24
N VAL A 279 3.63 13.35 -9.29
CA VAL A 279 2.95 12.07 -9.53
C VAL A 279 1.99 12.21 -10.70
N TYR A 280 1.63 11.08 -11.28
CA TYR A 280 0.61 11.01 -12.34
C TYR A 280 -0.60 10.26 -11.82
N VAL A 281 -1.77 10.84 -12.02
CA VAL A 281 -3.04 10.23 -11.63
C VAL A 281 -3.93 10.10 -12.86
N TYR A 282 -4.59 8.97 -13.02
CA TYR A 282 -5.52 8.72 -14.10
C TYR A 282 -6.83 8.10 -13.58
N ASN A 283 -7.93 8.40 -14.27
CA ASN A 283 -9.23 7.82 -13.98
C ASN A 283 -9.42 6.54 -14.80
N ASN A 284 -9.57 5.41 -14.11
CA ASN A 284 -9.68 4.09 -14.75
C ASN A 284 -11.01 3.87 -15.51
N SER A 285 -12.01 4.74 -15.32
CA SER A 285 -13.27 4.71 -16.07
C SER A 285 -13.16 5.37 -17.46
N GLN A 286 -12.09 6.13 -17.70
CA GLN A 286 -11.80 6.78 -18.97
C GLN A 286 -10.77 5.94 -19.75
N ASN A 287 -11.22 5.29 -20.81
CA ASN A 287 -10.47 4.22 -21.51
C ASN A 287 -9.08 4.62 -22.03
N ASP A 288 -8.78 5.91 -22.20
CA ASP A 288 -7.53 6.36 -22.84
C ASP A 288 -6.61 7.18 -21.91
N GLU A 289 -7.02 7.50 -20.69
CA GLU A 289 -6.21 8.36 -19.82
C GLU A 289 -4.83 7.76 -19.48
N LEU A 290 -4.77 6.46 -19.11
CA LEU A 290 -3.48 5.81 -18.85
C LEU A 290 -2.61 5.77 -20.11
N LYS A 291 -3.19 5.48 -21.27
CA LYS A 291 -2.51 5.52 -22.57
C LYS A 291 -1.93 6.90 -22.83
N ASN A 292 -2.77 7.94 -22.71
CA ASN A 292 -2.35 9.33 -22.94
C ASN A 292 -1.26 9.76 -21.97
N THR A 293 -1.35 9.34 -20.69
CA THR A 293 -0.32 9.59 -19.66
C THR A 293 1.01 8.96 -20.07
N LEU A 294 1.01 7.69 -20.49
CA LEU A 294 2.22 6.99 -20.93
C LEU A 294 2.83 7.62 -22.18
N CYS A 295 2.01 7.99 -23.17
CA CYS A 295 2.47 8.70 -24.37
C CYS A 295 3.10 10.05 -24.01
N SER A 296 2.47 10.82 -23.11
CA SER A 296 3.00 12.11 -22.65
C SER A 296 4.35 11.93 -21.96
N ILE A 297 4.47 10.95 -21.04
CA ILE A 297 5.73 10.66 -20.35
C ILE A 297 6.82 10.24 -21.35
N ALA A 298 6.49 9.40 -22.32
CA ALA A 298 7.43 8.99 -23.36
C ALA A 298 7.95 10.18 -24.19
N CYS A 299 7.06 11.13 -24.51
CA CYS A 299 7.45 12.36 -25.21
C CYS A 299 8.33 13.28 -24.33
N GLU A 300 8.00 13.43 -23.04
CA GLU A 300 8.78 14.28 -22.14
C GLU A 300 10.22 13.69 -21.92
N ILE A 301 10.33 12.39 -21.79
CA ILE A 301 11.63 11.71 -21.66
C ILE A 301 12.51 11.92 -22.91
N GLN A 302 11.94 12.01 -24.11
CA GLN A 302 12.69 12.30 -25.32
C GLN A 302 13.27 13.72 -25.33
N LYS A 303 12.61 14.68 -24.65
CA LYS A 303 13.08 16.06 -24.51
C LYS A 303 14.09 16.19 -23.36
N ASP A 304 13.86 15.51 -22.25
CA ASP A 304 14.69 15.53 -21.05
C ASP A 304 14.74 14.12 -20.43
N SER A 305 15.86 13.42 -20.62
CA SER A 305 16.08 12.06 -20.08
C SER A 305 16.04 12.00 -18.54
N HIS A 306 16.27 13.12 -17.84
CA HIS A 306 16.26 13.20 -16.38
C HIS A 306 14.90 13.59 -15.78
N PHE A 307 13.90 13.82 -16.62
CA PHE A 307 12.59 14.30 -16.22
C PHE A 307 11.94 13.48 -15.09
N LEU A 308 11.98 12.14 -15.18
CA LEU A 308 11.44 11.26 -14.13
C LEU A 308 12.34 11.20 -12.88
N GLU A 309 13.66 11.32 -13.04
CA GLU A 309 14.62 11.36 -11.92
C GLU A 309 14.36 12.57 -11.03
N VAL A 310 14.10 13.74 -11.62
CA VAL A 310 13.76 14.97 -10.88
C VAL A 310 12.49 14.75 -10.04
N LYS A 311 11.44 14.19 -10.62
CA LYS A 311 10.19 13.89 -9.90
C LYS A 311 10.42 12.88 -8.78
N GLY A 312 11.13 11.79 -9.06
CA GLY A 312 11.44 10.75 -8.07
C GLY A 312 12.28 11.28 -6.91
N SER A 313 13.28 12.11 -7.20
CA SER A 313 14.13 12.75 -6.17
C SER A 313 13.33 13.69 -5.27
N GLY A 314 12.41 14.49 -5.84
CA GLY A 314 11.50 15.32 -5.07
C GLY A 314 10.59 14.52 -4.15
N MET A 315 10.10 13.35 -4.61
CA MET A 315 9.29 12.45 -3.78
C MET A 315 10.12 11.80 -2.66
N LEU A 316 11.37 11.42 -2.92
CA LEU A 316 12.27 10.91 -1.89
C LEU A 316 12.54 11.97 -0.80
N GLU A 317 12.81 13.20 -1.19
CA GLU A 317 13.01 14.31 -0.24
C GLU A 317 11.75 14.51 0.64
N TYR A 318 10.57 14.46 0.02
CA TYR A 318 9.32 14.58 0.76
C TYR A 318 9.15 13.45 1.79
N VAL A 319 9.35 12.19 1.42
CA VAL A 319 9.16 11.06 2.35
C VAL A 319 10.23 11.03 3.45
N ARG A 320 11.45 11.45 3.18
CA ARG A 320 12.49 11.67 4.18
C ARG A 320 12.08 12.69 5.24
N LYS A 321 11.38 13.71 4.86
CA LYS A 321 10.95 14.78 5.76
C LYS A 321 9.69 14.42 6.54
N HIS A 322 8.72 13.79 5.91
CA HIS A 322 7.36 13.66 6.45
C HIS A 322 6.94 12.22 6.79
N ASN A 323 7.69 11.21 6.32
CA ASN A 323 7.34 9.80 6.51
C ASN A 323 8.43 9.03 7.26
N ASN A 324 9.45 9.72 7.81
CA ASN A 324 10.52 9.07 8.56
C ASN A 324 10.05 8.58 9.95
N VAL A 325 10.85 7.71 10.55
CA VAL A 325 10.54 7.05 11.84
C VAL A 325 10.29 8.07 12.96
N ASP A 326 11.10 9.14 13.04
CA ASP A 326 10.98 10.14 14.11
C ASP A 326 9.67 10.94 13.99
N PHE A 327 9.30 11.31 12.77
CA PHE A 327 8.02 11.98 12.51
C PHE A 327 6.85 11.08 12.90
N ILE A 328 6.86 9.82 12.44
CA ILE A 328 5.81 8.84 12.77
C ILE A 328 5.75 8.58 14.28
N LYS A 329 6.90 8.40 14.95
CA LYS A 329 6.99 8.22 16.41
C LYS A 329 6.30 9.37 17.16
N LYS A 330 6.55 10.61 16.74
CA LYS A 330 5.93 11.81 17.32
C LYS A 330 4.41 11.83 17.14
N GLU A 331 3.92 11.47 15.95
CA GLU A 331 2.48 11.44 15.68
C GLU A 331 1.79 10.26 16.42
N LEU A 332 2.41 9.07 16.45
CA LEU A 332 1.89 7.93 17.20
C LEU A 332 1.81 8.21 18.71
N ALA A 333 2.77 8.96 19.27
CA ALA A 333 2.73 9.32 20.68
C ALA A 333 1.46 10.10 21.06
N LYS A 334 0.94 10.94 20.15
CA LYS A 334 -0.33 11.68 20.36
C LYS A 334 -1.56 10.75 20.37
N VAL A 335 -1.47 9.65 19.62
CA VAL A 335 -2.58 8.68 19.49
C VAL A 335 -2.65 7.72 20.67
N TYR A 336 -1.52 7.38 21.29
CA TYR A 336 -1.46 6.41 22.39
C TYR A 336 -1.64 7.08 23.80
N LEU A 337 -1.72 8.43 23.87
CA LEU A 337 -2.04 9.13 25.11
C LEU A 337 -3.45 8.81 25.56
#